data_26d3ded9833389a901ed2e1e7d0ce856
#
_entry.id   26d3ded9833389a901ed2e1e7d0ce856
#
_cell.length_a   1.000
_cell.length_b   1.000
_cell.length_c   1.000
_cell.angle_alpha   90.00
_cell.angle_beta   90.00
_cell.angle_gamma   90.00
#
_symmetry.space_group_name_H-M   'P 1'
#
loop_
_entity.id
_entity.type
_entity.pdbx_description
1 polymer ?
#
loop_
_entity_poly.entity_id
_entity_poly.type
_entity_poly.pdbx_seq_one_letter_code
_entity_poly.pdbx_strand_id
1 'polypeptide(L)'
;MNIVKYIMLILLWLAMSLIGKIIAKKYNYRVEELEEIKNALNIFKNKIKFTYSPIGEIFEEISQNTTIKNIEDIFVHAKNNMNTQTAGDAWNKALEEINTNMKEEDIKKLKSLSKMLRQFRCRRSSKSNRAHRRIFRSSNTRCNTRKKQK
;
A
#
# COMPACT_ATOMS: atom_id res chain seq x y z
N MET A 1 43.34 -32.76 -29.30
CA MET A 1 43.22 -31.38 -28.81
C MET A 1 41.94 -30.66 -29.22
N ASN A 2 41.28 -31.00 -30.32
CA ASN A 2 40.08 -30.30 -30.78
C ASN A 2 38.80 -30.64 -29.98
N ILE A 3 38.66 -31.83 -29.47
CA ILE A 3 37.49 -32.26 -28.66
C ILE A 3 37.36 -31.44 -27.38
N VAL A 4 38.47 -31.16 -26.70
CA VAL A 4 38.46 -30.32 -25.47
C VAL A 4 37.96 -28.91 -25.76
N LYS A 5 38.34 -28.34 -26.93
CA LYS A 5 37.86 -27.00 -27.34
C LYS A 5 36.33 -26.98 -27.55
N TYR A 6 35.75 -27.99 -28.18
CA TYR A 6 34.30 -28.05 -28.37
C TYR A 6 33.56 -28.25 -27.07
N ILE A 7 34.06 -29.04 -26.14
CA ILE A 7 33.48 -29.22 -24.81
C ILE A 7 33.46 -27.88 -24.05
N MET A 8 34.58 -27.15 -24.07
CA MET A 8 34.67 -25.81 -23.42
C MET A 8 33.68 -24.82 -24.02
N LEU A 9 33.49 -24.80 -25.36
CA LEU A 9 32.52 -23.92 -26.02
C LEU A 9 31.09 -24.26 -25.64
N ILE A 10 30.75 -25.52 -25.57
CA ILE A 10 29.39 -25.99 -25.16
C ILE A 10 29.14 -25.59 -23.70
N LEU A 11 30.12 -25.76 -22.83
CA LEU A 11 30.01 -25.41 -21.41
C LEU A 11 29.82 -23.90 -21.20
N LEU A 12 30.57 -23.08 -21.96
CA LEU A 12 30.44 -21.64 -21.98
C LEU A 12 29.02 -21.20 -22.44
N TRP A 13 28.53 -21.81 -23.51
CA TRP A 13 27.20 -21.51 -24.05
C TRP A 13 26.09 -21.89 -23.06
N LEU A 14 26.18 -23.03 -22.39
CA LEU A 14 25.26 -23.43 -21.30
C LEU A 14 25.28 -22.45 -20.13
N ALA A 15 26.46 -22.03 -19.67
CA ALA A 15 26.60 -21.08 -18.59
C ALA A 15 25.92 -19.73 -18.91
N MET A 16 26.15 -19.17 -20.11
CA MET A 16 25.50 -17.93 -20.57
C MET A 16 23.97 -18.08 -20.66
N SER A 17 23.49 -19.24 -21.11
CA SER A 17 22.04 -19.51 -21.20
C SER A 17 21.38 -19.53 -19.81
N LEU A 18 22.03 -20.09 -18.80
CA LEU A 18 21.52 -20.12 -17.42
C LEU A 18 21.46 -18.72 -16.80
N ILE A 19 22.49 -17.91 -16.98
CA ILE A 19 22.53 -16.52 -16.51
C ILE A 19 21.39 -15.72 -17.13
N GLY A 20 21.16 -15.86 -18.44
CA GLY A 20 20.08 -15.19 -19.14
C GLY A 20 18.69 -15.52 -18.56
N LYS A 21 18.43 -16.78 -18.23
CA LYS A 21 17.16 -17.22 -17.60
C LYS A 21 16.95 -16.62 -16.21
N ILE A 22 18.01 -16.53 -15.39
CA ILE A 22 17.91 -15.95 -14.04
C ILE A 22 17.57 -14.46 -14.11
N ILE A 23 18.20 -13.73 -15.02
CA ILE A 23 17.92 -12.30 -15.21
C ILE A 23 16.51 -12.08 -15.72
N ALA A 24 16.06 -12.85 -16.72
CA ALA A 24 14.71 -12.76 -17.26
C ALA A 24 13.64 -13.03 -16.18
N LYS A 25 13.87 -14.04 -15.33
CA LYS A 25 12.96 -14.38 -14.23
C LYS A 25 12.80 -13.23 -13.24
N LYS A 26 13.87 -12.53 -12.88
CA LYS A 26 13.83 -11.38 -11.99
C LYS A 26 13.01 -10.22 -12.58
N TYR A 27 13.08 -10.01 -13.90
CA TYR A 27 12.27 -8.99 -14.58
C TYR A 27 10.78 -9.33 -14.55
N ASN A 28 10.42 -10.59 -14.77
CA ASN A 28 9.02 -11.03 -14.73
C ASN A 28 8.42 -10.83 -13.32
N TYR A 29 9.11 -11.23 -12.27
CA TYR A 29 8.63 -11.01 -10.90
C TYR A 29 8.40 -9.53 -10.58
N ARG A 30 9.27 -8.64 -11.06
CA ARG A 30 9.06 -7.20 -10.89
C ARG A 30 7.80 -6.70 -11.59
N VAL A 31 7.52 -7.17 -12.79
CA VAL A 31 6.32 -6.79 -13.55
C VAL A 31 5.08 -7.27 -12.80
N GLU A 32 5.06 -8.52 -12.36
CA GLU A 32 3.96 -9.10 -11.59
C GLU A 32 3.69 -8.30 -10.30
N GLU A 33 4.72 -7.97 -9.53
CA GLU A 33 4.59 -7.15 -8.32
C GLU A 33 4.03 -5.75 -8.62
N LEU A 34 4.45 -5.12 -9.71
CA LEU A 34 3.95 -3.79 -10.10
C LEU A 34 2.50 -3.84 -10.58
N GLU A 35 2.09 -4.87 -11.30
CA GLU A 35 0.71 -5.07 -11.72
C GLU A 35 -0.20 -5.30 -10.50
N GLU A 36 0.24 -6.11 -9.55
CA GLU A 36 -0.51 -6.37 -8.33
C GLU A 36 -0.67 -5.10 -7.47
N ILE A 37 0.38 -4.31 -7.32
CA ILE A 37 0.28 -3.00 -6.65
C ILE A 37 -0.68 -2.07 -7.39
N LYS A 38 -0.66 -2.05 -8.72
CA LYS A 38 -1.60 -1.25 -9.50
C LYS A 38 -3.05 -1.67 -9.23
N ASN A 39 -3.32 -2.96 -9.16
CA ASN A 39 -4.63 -3.50 -8.81
C ASN A 39 -5.03 -3.10 -7.38
N ALA A 40 -4.13 -3.27 -6.41
CA ALA A 40 -4.33 -2.86 -5.03
C ALA A 40 -4.66 -1.36 -4.91
N LEU A 41 -3.94 -0.51 -5.65
CA LEU A 41 -4.19 0.93 -5.67
C LEU A 41 -5.54 1.29 -6.32
N ASN A 42 -6.01 0.54 -7.31
CA ASN A 42 -7.33 0.72 -7.89
C ASN A 42 -8.43 0.37 -6.88
N ILE A 43 -8.30 -0.74 -6.16
CA ILE A 43 -9.21 -1.13 -5.06
C ILE A 43 -9.23 -0.02 -4.01
N PHE A 44 -8.06 0.43 -3.56
CA PHE A 44 -7.90 1.51 -2.59
C PHE A 44 -8.61 2.79 -3.02
N LYS A 45 -8.38 3.23 -4.26
CA LYS A 45 -9.02 4.42 -4.84
C LYS A 45 -10.54 4.31 -4.85
N ASN A 46 -11.06 3.16 -5.27
CA ASN A 46 -12.50 2.91 -5.35
C ASN A 46 -13.14 2.89 -3.95
N LYS A 47 -12.52 2.21 -2.99
CA LYS A 47 -13.01 2.14 -1.62
C LYS A 47 -13.03 3.51 -0.94
N ILE A 48 -12.00 4.32 -1.10
CA ILE A 48 -11.97 5.68 -0.54
C ILE A 48 -13.03 6.56 -1.19
N LYS A 49 -13.22 6.46 -2.50
CA LYS A 49 -14.12 7.34 -3.23
C LYS A 49 -15.59 7.02 -2.99
N PHE A 50 -15.95 5.74 -2.95
CA PHE A 50 -17.34 5.30 -2.94
C PHE A 50 -17.82 4.79 -1.58
N THR A 51 -16.98 4.09 -0.82
CA THR A 51 -17.41 3.42 0.42
C THR A 51 -17.03 4.18 1.67
N TYR A 52 -16.05 5.11 1.59
CA TYR A 52 -15.52 5.85 2.75
C TYR A 52 -15.02 4.95 3.89
N SER A 53 -14.59 3.73 3.56
CA SER A 53 -14.10 2.77 4.55
C SER A 53 -12.85 3.27 5.27
N PRO A 54 -12.60 2.84 6.51
CA PRO A 54 -11.35 3.10 7.23
C PRO A 54 -10.14 2.56 6.45
N ILE A 55 -9.02 3.28 6.45
CA ILE A 55 -7.81 2.88 5.71
C ILE A 55 -7.32 1.49 6.15
N GLY A 56 -7.42 1.18 7.46
CA GLY A 56 -7.02 -0.12 7.99
C GLY A 56 -7.84 -1.29 7.43
N GLU A 57 -9.16 -1.12 7.28
CA GLU A 57 -10.03 -2.12 6.66
C GLU A 57 -9.72 -2.30 5.17
N ILE A 58 -9.39 -1.20 4.48
CA ILE A 58 -9.00 -1.26 3.07
C ILE A 58 -7.68 -2.03 2.91
N PHE A 59 -6.71 -1.81 3.79
CA PHE A 59 -5.44 -2.54 3.76
C PHE A 59 -5.65 -4.04 4.03
N GLU A 60 -6.54 -4.38 4.96
CA GLU A 60 -6.90 -5.77 5.23
C GLU A 60 -7.55 -6.45 4.03
N GLU A 61 -8.51 -5.79 3.41
CA GLU A 61 -9.20 -6.32 2.23
C GLU A 61 -8.23 -6.50 1.04
N ILE A 62 -7.32 -5.55 0.85
CA ILE A 62 -6.29 -5.66 -0.19
C ILE A 62 -5.36 -6.84 0.10
N SER A 63 -4.90 -7.01 1.35
CA SER A 63 -4.01 -8.12 1.70
C SER A 63 -4.66 -9.47 1.45
N GLN A 64 -5.96 -9.60 1.71
CA GLN A 64 -6.71 -10.85 1.45
C GLN A 64 -6.93 -11.14 -0.03
N ASN A 65 -6.96 -10.12 -0.88
CA ASN A 65 -7.18 -10.25 -2.33
C ASN A 65 -5.88 -10.28 -3.14
N THR A 66 -4.74 -10.10 -2.51
CA THR A 66 -3.43 -10.08 -3.16
C THR A 66 -2.86 -11.49 -3.24
N THR A 67 -2.36 -11.88 -4.43
CA THR A 67 -1.81 -13.22 -4.69
C THR A 67 -0.31 -13.29 -4.44
N ILE A 68 0.38 -12.16 -4.45
CA ILE A 68 1.84 -12.08 -4.30
C ILE A 68 2.19 -11.78 -2.84
N LYS A 69 2.84 -12.75 -2.21
CA LYS A 69 3.17 -12.69 -0.77
C LYS A 69 3.92 -11.41 -0.36
N ASN A 70 4.90 -10.97 -1.14
CA ASN A 70 5.63 -9.74 -0.83
C ASN A 70 4.71 -8.52 -0.77
N ILE A 71 3.70 -8.46 -1.63
CA ILE A 71 2.74 -7.37 -1.67
C ILE A 71 1.72 -7.49 -0.55
N GLU A 72 1.23 -8.70 -0.28
CA GLU A 72 0.40 -9.00 0.89
C GLU A 72 1.06 -8.51 2.17
N ASP A 73 2.32 -8.91 2.40
CA ASP A 73 3.10 -8.53 3.58
C ASP A 73 3.21 -7.01 3.75
N ILE A 74 3.38 -6.24 2.67
CA ILE A 74 3.39 -4.76 2.72
C ILE A 74 2.09 -4.22 3.32
N PHE A 75 0.94 -4.70 2.87
CA PHE A 75 -0.36 -4.22 3.36
C PHE A 75 -0.65 -4.67 4.78
N VAL A 76 -0.27 -5.91 5.13
CA VAL A 76 -0.39 -6.44 6.51
C VAL A 76 0.48 -5.64 7.47
N HIS A 77 1.76 -5.41 7.14
CA HIS A 77 2.67 -4.61 7.96
C HIS A 77 2.20 -3.16 8.07
N ALA A 78 1.72 -2.57 6.97
CA ALA A 78 1.16 -1.22 7.00
C ALA A 78 -0.07 -1.14 7.93
N LYS A 79 -0.99 -2.11 7.88
CA LYS A 79 -2.14 -2.19 8.78
C LYS A 79 -1.69 -2.29 10.25
N ASN A 80 -0.78 -3.20 10.55
CA ASN A 80 -0.30 -3.44 11.92
C ASN A 80 0.39 -2.19 12.51
N ASN A 81 1.23 -1.51 11.72
CA ASN A 81 1.91 -0.29 12.13
C ASN A 81 0.95 0.90 12.32
N MET A 82 -0.26 0.88 11.76
CA MET A 82 -1.27 1.93 11.98
C MET A 82 -1.82 1.99 13.41
N ASN A 83 -1.60 0.98 14.22
CA ASN A 83 -1.98 0.99 15.64
C ASN A 83 -1.16 2.01 16.44
N THR A 84 0.08 2.25 16.05
CA THR A 84 1.03 3.12 16.76
C THR A 84 1.41 4.37 15.96
N GLN A 85 1.20 4.38 14.64
CA GLN A 85 1.67 5.42 13.75
C GLN A 85 0.57 5.95 12.82
N THR A 86 0.86 7.03 12.09
CA THR A 86 -0.07 7.51 11.06
C THR A 86 -0.08 6.56 9.86
N ALA A 87 -1.21 6.49 9.12
CA ALA A 87 -1.32 5.62 7.94
C ALA A 87 -0.19 5.87 6.91
N GLY A 88 0.25 7.12 6.76
CA GLY A 88 1.35 7.46 5.85
C GLY A 88 2.72 7.00 6.35
N ASP A 89 2.97 7.08 7.65
CA ASP A 89 4.22 6.61 8.25
C ASP A 89 4.27 5.09 8.29
N ALA A 90 3.15 4.46 8.65
CA ALA A 90 2.98 3.00 8.63
C ALA A 90 3.22 2.42 7.22
N TRP A 91 2.72 3.10 6.19
CA TRP A 91 2.96 2.73 4.79
C TRP A 91 4.44 2.82 4.40
N ASN A 92 5.10 3.94 4.74
CA ASN A 92 6.52 4.10 4.43
C ASN A 92 7.39 3.05 5.11
N LYS A 93 7.10 2.77 6.38
CA LYS A 93 7.81 1.77 7.16
C LYS A 93 7.63 0.37 6.58
N ALA A 94 6.41 -0.01 6.20
CA ALA A 94 6.15 -1.30 5.56
C ALA A 94 6.93 -1.47 4.23
N LEU A 95 7.05 -0.40 3.43
CA LEU A 95 7.84 -0.42 2.20
C LEU A 95 9.36 -0.52 2.44
N GLU A 96 9.84 -0.16 3.61
CA GLU A 96 11.26 -0.26 3.98
C GLU A 96 11.61 -1.62 4.59
N GLU A 97 10.69 -2.23 5.31
CA GLU A 97 10.89 -3.50 6.01
C GLU A 97 10.82 -4.71 5.08
N ILE A 98 10.04 -4.62 3.98
CA ILE A 98 9.78 -5.77 3.12
C ILE A 98 10.66 -5.73 1.88
N ASN A 99 11.34 -6.87 1.66
CA ASN A 99 12.21 -7.03 0.50
C ASN A 99 11.38 -7.36 -0.75
N THR A 100 11.39 -6.45 -1.72
CA THR A 100 10.66 -6.58 -2.99
C THR A 100 11.63 -6.60 -4.17
N ASN A 101 11.17 -7.14 -5.32
CA ASN A 101 11.95 -7.10 -6.57
C ASN A 101 11.85 -5.75 -7.29
N MET A 102 11.14 -4.79 -6.71
CA MET A 102 10.94 -3.46 -7.28
C MET A 102 12.25 -2.65 -7.24
N LYS A 103 12.41 -1.73 -8.20
CA LYS A 103 13.51 -0.78 -8.20
C LYS A 103 13.25 0.34 -7.18
N GLU A 104 14.32 0.99 -6.72
CA GLU A 104 14.22 2.14 -5.83
C GLU A 104 13.32 3.27 -6.37
N GLU A 105 13.28 3.44 -7.68
CA GLU A 105 12.41 4.44 -8.33
C GLU A 105 10.93 4.11 -8.14
N ASP A 106 10.57 2.82 -8.22
CA ASP A 106 9.20 2.35 -8.02
C ASP A 106 8.80 2.53 -6.55
N ILE A 107 9.69 2.17 -5.62
CA ILE A 107 9.50 2.38 -4.18
C ILE A 107 9.35 3.87 -3.85
N LYS A 108 10.14 4.75 -4.45
CA LYS A 108 10.01 6.21 -4.27
C LYS A 108 8.66 6.73 -4.72
N LYS A 109 8.13 6.21 -5.83
CA LYS A 109 6.76 6.54 -6.30
C LYS A 109 5.71 6.05 -5.31
N LEU A 110 5.84 4.84 -4.79
CA LEU A 110 4.93 4.29 -3.78
C LEU A 110 4.99 5.06 -2.45
N LYS A 111 6.17 5.51 -2.03
CA LYS A 111 6.32 6.39 -0.86
C LYS A 111 5.59 7.73 -1.03
N SER A 112 5.43 8.23 -2.25
CA SER A 112 4.66 9.46 -2.49
C SER A 112 3.19 9.33 -2.08
N LEU A 113 2.65 8.11 -2.10
CA LEU A 113 1.30 7.79 -1.66
C LEU A 113 1.08 8.12 -0.17
N SER A 114 2.13 8.04 0.65
CA SER A 114 2.07 8.38 2.08
C SER A 114 1.53 9.79 2.34
N LYS A 115 1.86 10.74 1.46
CA LYS A 115 1.36 12.12 1.54
C LYS A 115 -0.16 12.17 1.37
N MET A 116 -0.70 11.39 0.44
CA MET A 116 -2.15 11.27 0.24
C MET A 116 -2.83 10.61 1.44
N LEU A 117 -2.25 9.55 1.98
CA LEU A 117 -2.76 8.83 3.15
C LEU A 117 -2.86 9.73 4.39
N ARG A 118 -1.88 10.58 4.63
CA ARG A 118 -1.91 11.60 5.71
C ARG A 118 -3.05 12.59 5.50
N GLN A 119 -3.30 13.02 4.27
CA GLN A 119 -4.32 14.01 3.96
C GLN A 119 -5.75 13.47 4.16
N PHE A 120 -5.98 12.19 3.90
CA PHE A 120 -7.27 11.53 4.14
C PHE A 120 -7.63 11.50 5.64
N ARG A 121 -6.68 11.30 6.53
CA ARG A 121 -6.89 11.34 7.97
C ARG A 121 -7.36 12.72 8.43
N CYS A 122 -6.73 13.79 7.95
CA CYS A 122 -7.10 15.17 8.29
C CYS A 122 -8.53 15.53 7.84
N ARG A 123 -8.94 15.10 6.63
CA ARG A 123 -10.30 15.34 6.13
C ARG A 123 -11.36 14.64 6.97
N ARG A 124 -11.09 13.43 7.45
CA ARG A 124 -12.03 12.65 8.28
C ARG A 124 -12.20 13.28 9.66
N SER A 125 -11.11 13.65 10.30
CA SER A 125 -11.14 14.36 11.59
C SER A 125 -11.92 15.69 11.51
N SER A 126 -11.73 16.43 10.43
CA SER A 126 -12.44 17.70 10.18
C SER A 126 -13.95 17.51 9.95
N LYS A 127 -14.39 16.44 9.28
CA LYS A 127 -15.82 16.14 9.08
C LYS A 127 -16.47 15.64 10.37
N SER A 128 -15.80 14.76 11.13
CA SER A 128 -16.29 14.29 12.44
C SER A 128 -16.45 15.44 13.44
N ASN A 129 -15.48 16.34 13.53
CA ASN A 129 -15.56 17.51 14.41
C ASN A 129 -16.68 18.48 14.00
N ARG A 130 -16.99 18.61 12.70
CA ARG A 130 -18.13 19.44 12.25
C ARG A 130 -19.49 18.82 12.60
N ALA A 131 -19.63 17.50 12.47
CA ALA A 131 -20.83 16.79 12.87
C ALA A 131 -21.05 16.87 14.39
N HIS A 132 -20.00 16.67 15.19
CA HIS A 132 -20.06 16.77 16.64
C HIS A 132 -20.38 18.18 17.12
N ARG A 133 -19.84 19.22 16.50
CA ARG A 133 -20.18 20.63 16.80
C ARG A 133 -21.64 20.95 16.43
N ARG A 134 -22.21 20.36 15.37
CA ARG A 134 -23.64 20.60 15.03
C ARG A 134 -24.55 19.96 16.05
N ILE A 135 -24.26 18.76 16.54
CA ILE A 135 -25.02 18.06 17.58
C ILE A 135 -24.96 18.85 18.91
N PHE A 136 -23.79 19.33 19.29
CA PHE A 136 -23.60 20.14 20.50
C PHE A 136 -24.31 21.51 20.43
N ARG A 137 -24.34 22.11 19.23
CA ARG A 137 -25.05 23.40 19.02
C ARG A 137 -26.56 23.23 19.08
N SER A 138 -27.10 22.12 18.56
CA SER A 138 -28.54 21.82 18.62
C SER A 138 -29.03 21.48 20.03
N SER A 139 -28.21 20.80 20.84
CA SER A 139 -28.55 20.48 22.23
C SER A 139 -28.52 21.73 23.13
N ASN A 140 -27.59 22.65 22.88
CA ASN A 140 -27.51 23.90 23.66
C ASN A 140 -28.65 24.86 23.36
N THR A 141 -29.20 24.85 22.13
CA THR A 141 -30.35 25.65 21.75
C THR A 141 -31.62 25.13 22.42
N ARG A 142 -31.78 23.79 22.57
CA ARG A 142 -32.93 23.19 23.28
C ARG A 142 -32.91 23.43 24.79
N CYS A 143 -31.74 23.50 25.42
CA CYS A 143 -31.62 23.85 26.84
C CYS A 143 -31.98 25.31 27.13
N ASN A 144 -31.66 26.21 26.19
CA ASN A 144 -31.90 27.65 26.41
C ASN A 144 -33.36 28.07 26.18
N THR A 145 -34.10 27.35 25.33
CA THR A 145 -35.54 27.60 25.13
C THR A 145 -36.40 27.12 26.32
N ARG A 146 -35.98 26.10 27.09
CA ARG A 146 -36.70 25.67 28.31
C ARG A 146 -36.49 26.60 29.52
N LYS A 147 -35.41 27.39 29.53
CA LYS A 147 -35.17 28.39 30.62
C LYS A 147 -35.91 29.72 30.44
N LYS A 148 -36.52 29.99 29.27
CA LYS A 148 -37.28 31.19 29.00
C LYS A 148 -38.80 31.02 29.21
N GLN A 149 -39.26 29.81 29.59
CA GLN A 149 -40.70 29.53 29.85
C GLN A 149 -41.02 29.22 31.33
N LYS A 150 -40.15 29.62 32.22
CA LYS A 150 -40.39 29.71 33.67
C LYS A 150 -40.07 31.12 34.11
#